data_ce765d3209bed01872e669eeac42f921
#
_entry.id   ce765d3209bed01872e669eeac42f921
#
_cell.length_a   1.000
_cell.length_b   1.000
_cell.length_c   1.000
_cell.angle_alpha   90.00
_cell.angle_beta   90.00
_cell.angle_gamma   90.00
#
_symmetry.space_group_name_H-M   'P 1'
#
loop_
_entity.id
_entity.type
_entity.pdbx_description
1 polymer ?
#
loop_
_entity_poly.entity_id
_entity_poly.type
_entity_poly.pdbx_seq_one_letter_code
_entity_poly.pdbx_strand_id
1 'polypeptide(L)'
;VSVTRPDLPPAPPAAVAEATSPYTRQQHGRAAFTLFQDAPSHDELHILKSAARATAKHMEASLSIPTATSQRQIPAKLLIENRALINAHLARTVGGKVSFTHLIGYALVEALCEMPDLNVRYTIEGGKPAVEHLAHIGFGLAIDVADAQGNHSLKVPVIHDADTLTFAEFVDAYQDLVARARTATLTTADFQGASVTLTNPGTLGTTTSVPRLMVGQGLIIGVGATDYPAEFRGVSPKRLAALGIGKTMFFSSTYDHRIIQGAASGRLLALVDAKLSGRDGFYERVFTSMHVPARPYAWEADYDYDPNHEKGKPARITELIHAYRSRGHLAADTDPLAYRVRRHPDLDLSS
;
A
#
# COMPACT_ATOMS: atom_id res chain seq x y z
N VAL A 1 -30.82 -21.43 43.55
CA VAL A 1 -29.64 -22.22 43.92
C VAL A 1 -28.49 -21.25 44.06
N SER A 2 -28.15 -20.93 45.35
CA SER A 2 -27.08 -20.01 45.71
C SER A 2 -25.75 -20.75 45.57
N VAL A 3 -24.85 -20.24 44.74
CA VAL A 3 -23.48 -20.77 44.63
C VAL A 3 -22.59 -19.99 45.55
N THR A 4 -22.19 -20.61 46.67
CA THR A 4 -21.16 -20.12 47.56
C THR A 4 -19.79 -20.15 46.88
N ARG A 5 -19.10 -19.00 46.88
CA ARG A 5 -17.69 -18.90 46.45
C ARG A 5 -16.81 -19.58 47.52
N PRO A 6 -15.79 -20.32 47.13
CA PRO A 6 -14.78 -20.80 48.07
C PRO A 6 -13.94 -19.65 48.60
N ASP A 7 -13.67 -19.65 49.89
CA ASP A 7 -12.80 -18.67 50.57
C ASP A 7 -11.37 -18.74 50.02
N LEU A 8 -10.91 -17.60 49.47
CA LEU A 8 -9.51 -17.41 49.12
C LEU A 8 -8.70 -17.12 50.38
N PRO A 9 -7.51 -17.72 50.55
CA PRO A 9 -6.64 -17.41 51.67
C PRO A 9 -6.24 -15.92 51.64
N PRO A 10 -6.00 -15.31 52.84
CA PRO A 10 -5.62 -13.92 52.89
C PRO A 10 -4.30 -13.66 52.19
N ALA A 11 -4.26 -12.59 51.37
CA ALA A 11 -3.07 -12.15 50.71
C ALA A 11 -1.95 -11.83 51.72
N PRO A 12 -0.70 -12.21 51.43
CA PRO A 12 0.41 -11.83 52.31
C PRO A 12 0.54 -10.30 52.36
N PRO A 13 1.01 -9.73 53.49
CA PRO A 13 1.17 -8.30 53.61
C PRO A 13 2.11 -7.78 52.50
N ALA A 14 1.64 -6.79 51.79
CA ALA A 14 2.44 -6.11 50.77
C ALA A 14 3.67 -5.51 51.45
N ALA A 15 4.83 -6.09 51.20
CA ALA A 15 6.10 -5.40 51.43
C ALA A 15 6.05 -4.17 50.55
N VAL A 16 5.95 -3.00 51.14
CA VAL A 16 6.17 -1.72 50.50
C VAL A 16 7.67 -1.67 50.16
N ALA A 17 8.03 -2.29 49.03
CA ALA A 17 9.26 -1.94 48.38
C ALA A 17 9.05 -0.52 47.86
N GLU A 18 9.71 0.44 48.48
CA GLU A 18 9.92 1.75 47.86
C GLU A 18 10.53 1.51 46.49
N ALA A 19 9.68 1.49 45.49
CA ALA A 19 10.11 1.58 44.10
C ALA A 19 10.79 2.95 43.99
N THR A 20 12.10 2.97 44.19
CA THR A 20 12.94 4.08 43.73
C THR A 20 12.68 4.22 42.24
N SER A 21 11.84 5.21 41.91
CA SER A 21 11.58 5.62 40.52
C SER A 21 12.95 5.83 39.85
N PRO A 22 13.23 5.19 38.71
CA PRO A 22 14.47 5.41 37.98
C PRO A 22 14.58 6.84 37.46
N TYR A 23 13.61 7.69 37.69
CA TYR A 23 13.60 9.12 37.40
C TYR A 23 14.01 9.94 38.60
N THR A 24 15.26 9.88 39.01
CA THR A 24 15.84 10.87 39.93
C THR A 24 15.88 12.22 39.23
N ARG A 25 15.14 13.15 39.79
CA ARG A 25 14.86 14.52 39.32
C ARG A 25 16.11 15.41 39.12
N GLN A 26 17.33 14.92 39.32
CA GLN A 26 18.56 15.73 39.30
C GLN A 26 19.35 15.71 37.99
N GLN A 27 19.06 14.81 37.03
CA GLN A 27 19.83 14.80 35.76
C GLN A 27 19.03 15.24 34.52
N HIS A 28 17.71 15.42 34.63
CA HIS A 28 16.87 15.77 33.48
C HIS A 28 16.67 17.28 33.28
N GLY A 29 16.99 18.12 34.27
CA GLY A 29 16.84 19.57 34.14
C GLY A 29 17.77 20.21 33.10
N ARG A 30 18.94 19.63 32.85
CA ARG A 30 19.88 20.16 31.84
C ARG A 30 19.63 19.63 30.43
N ALA A 31 19.18 18.39 30.28
CA ALA A 31 18.90 17.81 28.96
C ALA A 31 17.60 18.36 28.34
N ALA A 32 16.58 18.66 29.15
CA ALA A 32 15.37 19.30 28.65
C ALA A 32 15.61 20.73 28.16
N PHE A 33 16.54 21.46 28.78
CA PHE A 33 16.91 22.81 28.36
C PHE A 33 17.71 22.82 27.03
N THR A 34 18.48 21.76 26.74
CA THR A 34 19.28 21.69 25.51
C THR A 34 18.44 21.42 24.27
N LEU A 35 17.27 20.80 24.40
CA LEU A 35 16.35 20.55 23.28
C LEU A 35 15.68 21.82 22.71
N PHE A 36 15.74 22.93 23.46
CA PHE A 36 15.15 24.22 23.07
C PHE A 36 16.20 25.33 22.90
N GLN A 37 17.50 24.98 22.90
CA GLN A 37 18.57 25.99 22.76
C GLN A 37 18.58 26.70 21.39
N ASP A 38 17.96 26.08 20.36
CA ASP A 38 17.85 26.67 19.02
C ASP A 38 16.49 27.33 18.77
N ALA A 39 15.61 27.35 19.78
CA ALA A 39 14.35 28.10 19.65
C ALA A 39 14.64 29.61 19.73
N PRO A 40 14.06 30.43 18.81
CA PRO A 40 14.22 31.87 18.87
C PRO A 40 13.74 32.41 20.22
N SER A 41 14.55 33.28 20.84
CA SER A 41 14.24 33.87 22.16
C SER A 41 13.21 34.99 22.10
N HIS A 42 12.79 35.38 20.92
CA HIS A 42 11.80 36.41 20.62
C HIS A 42 11.10 36.09 19.28
N ASP A 43 9.97 36.70 19.03
CA ASP A 43 9.23 36.54 17.78
C ASP A 43 10.03 37.14 16.61
N GLU A 44 10.29 36.29 15.59
CA GLU A 44 10.99 36.70 14.39
C GLU A 44 10.08 36.64 13.17
N LEU A 45 10.05 37.73 12.39
CA LEU A 45 9.31 37.83 11.14
C LEU A 45 10.22 37.56 9.95
N HIS A 46 9.96 36.46 9.22
CA HIS A 46 10.64 36.13 7.98
C HIS A 46 9.72 36.31 6.77
N ILE A 47 10.13 37.16 5.82
CA ILE A 47 9.41 37.34 4.55
C ILE A 47 9.67 36.12 3.66
N LEU A 48 8.60 35.45 3.23
CA LEU A 48 8.70 34.32 2.30
C LEU A 48 9.28 34.75 0.96
N LYS A 49 10.31 34.06 0.49
CA LYS A 49 11.01 34.33 -0.77
C LYS A 49 10.89 33.15 -1.74
N SER A 50 11.00 33.44 -3.04
CA SER A 50 11.10 32.43 -4.11
C SER A 50 10.07 31.31 -4.03
N ALA A 51 10.50 30.07 -3.88
CA ALA A 51 9.65 28.88 -3.86
C ALA A 51 8.59 28.89 -2.74
N ALA A 52 8.96 29.30 -1.53
CA ALA A 52 8.02 29.37 -0.40
C ALA A 52 6.87 30.35 -0.65
N ARG A 53 7.18 31.51 -1.28
CA ARG A 53 6.15 32.48 -1.70
C ARG A 53 5.24 31.93 -2.78
N ALA A 54 5.80 31.19 -3.76
CA ALA A 54 5.03 30.56 -4.82
C ALA A 54 4.09 29.48 -4.22
N THR A 55 4.59 28.67 -3.30
CA THR A 55 3.79 27.66 -2.58
C THR A 55 2.61 28.32 -1.83
N ALA A 56 2.86 29.40 -1.07
CA ALA A 56 1.81 30.12 -0.36
C ALA A 56 0.71 30.61 -1.33
N LYS A 57 1.11 31.24 -2.45
CA LYS A 57 0.17 31.69 -3.49
C LYS A 57 -0.65 30.54 -4.10
N HIS A 58 -0.03 29.38 -4.37
CA HIS A 58 -0.73 28.23 -4.89
C HIS A 58 -1.70 27.65 -3.86
N MET A 59 -1.32 27.63 -2.58
CA MET A 59 -2.21 27.15 -1.51
C MET A 59 -3.41 28.07 -1.33
N GLU A 60 -3.23 29.38 -1.38
CA GLU A 60 -4.34 30.36 -1.38
C GLU A 60 -5.27 30.13 -2.58
N ALA A 61 -4.72 29.98 -3.78
CA ALA A 61 -5.51 29.71 -4.99
C ALA A 61 -6.30 28.40 -4.89
N SER A 62 -5.73 27.37 -4.23
CA SER A 62 -6.38 26.05 -4.04
C SER A 62 -7.67 26.13 -3.21
N LEU A 63 -7.84 27.17 -2.39
CA LEU A 63 -9.05 27.38 -1.58
C LEU A 63 -10.29 27.69 -2.43
N SER A 64 -10.10 28.12 -3.67
CA SER A 64 -11.20 28.39 -4.61
C SER A 64 -11.81 27.11 -5.21
N ILE A 65 -11.19 25.96 -5.00
CA ILE A 65 -11.66 24.67 -5.53
C ILE A 65 -12.52 23.98 -4.47
N PRO A 66 -13.82 23.75 -4.70
CA PRO A 66 -14.64 22.94 -3.80
C PRO A 66 -14.26 21.48 -3.95
N THR A 67 -13.49 20.99 -3.01
CA THR A 67 -12.98 19.60 -3.03
C THR A 67 -13.82 18.68 -2.16
N ALA A 68 -13.89 17.40 -2.55
CA ALA A 68 -14.29 16.30 -1.70
C ALA A 68 -13.20 15.23 -1.69
N THR A 69 -13.23 14.34 -0.71
CA THR A 69 -12.21 13.28 -0.56
C THR A 69 -12.87 11.94 -0.28
N SER A 70 -12.53 10.95 -1.08
CA SER A 70 -12.84 9.54 -0.83
C SER A 70 -11.61 8.85 -0.26
N GLN A 71 -11.81 7.85 0.61
CA GLN A 71 -10.71 7.07 1.18
C GLN A 71 -10.97 5.58 1.03
N ARG A 72 -9.89 4.82 0.86
CA ARG A 72 -9.93 3.36 0.82
C ARG A 72 -8.70 2.77 1.49
N GLN A 73 -8.89 1.75 2.30
CA GLN A 73 -7.83 0.93 2.85
C GLN A 73 -7.54 -0.24 1.91
N ILE A 74 -6.27 -0.44 1.56
CA ILE A 74 -5.83 -1.46 0.60
C ILE A 74 -4.85 -2.40 1.28
N PRO A 75 -4.98 -3.73 1.10
CA PRO A 75 -4.00 -4.71 1.57
C PRO A 75 -2.66 -4.53 0.86
N ALA A 76 -1.56 -4.53 1.62
CA ALA A 76 -0.23 -4.29 1.07
C ALA A 76 0.59 -5.56 0.83
N LYS A 77 0.08 -6.75 1.17
CA LYS A 77 0.86 -8.00 1.13
C LYS A 77 1.44 -8.28 -0.26
N LEU A 78 0.61 -8.32 -1.29
CA LEU A 78 1.08 -8.63 -2.65
C LEU A 78 2.00 -7.54 -3.21
N LEU A 79 1.73 -6.28 -2.89
CA LEU A 79 2.61 -5.18 -3.26
C LEU A 79 4.01 -5.33 -2.65
N ILE A 80 4.11 -5.72 -1.38
CA ILE A 80 5.38 -5.95 -0.68
C ILE A 80 6.14 -7.13 -1.30
N GLU A 81 5.48 -8.26 -1.48
CA GLU A 81 6.08 -9.50 -1.94
C GLU A 81 6.51 -9.43 -3.40
N ASN A 82 5.65 -8.93 -4.29
CA ASN A 82 5.99 -8.76 -5.70
C ASN A 82 7.11 -7.74 -5.92
N ARG A 83 7.09 -6.61 -5.18
CA ARG A 83 8.22 -5.67 -5.20
C ARG A 83 9.53 -6.32 -4.75
N ALA A 84 9.49 -7.19 -3.76
CA ALA A 84 10.68 -7.91 -3.30
C ALA A 84 11.25 -8.84 -4.39
N LEU A 85 10.39 -9.55 -5.13
CA LEU A 85 10.82 -10.38 -6.27
C LEU A 85 11.45 -9.55 -7.39
N ILE A 86 10.80 -8.44 -7.77
CA ILE A 86 11.34 -7.52 -8.79
C ILE A 86 12.72 -7.03 -8.37
N ASN A 87 12.86 -6.54 -7.14
CA ASN A 87 14.13 -5.99 -6.65
C ASN A 87 15.22 -7.06 -6.49
N ALA A 88 14.86 -8.30 -6.14
CA ALA A 88 15.80 -9.41 -6.11
C ALA A 88 16.30 -9.79 -7.51
N HIS A 89 15.45 -9.66 -8.54
CA HIS A 89 15.85 -9.83 -9.94
C HIS A 89 16.78 -8.71 -10.39
N LEU A 90 16.38 -7.45 -10.20
CA LEU A 90 17.17 -6.28 -10.59
C LEU A 90 18.56 -6.27 -9.95
N ALA A 91 18.67 -6.63 -8.68
CA ALA A 91 19.96 -6.71 -7.97
C ALA A 91 20.94 -7.71 -8.58
N ARG A 92 20.44 -8.73 -9.30
CA ARG A 92 21.25 -9.77 -9.96
C ARG A 92 21.51 -9.49 -11.43
N THR A 93 20.82 -8.51 -12.03
CA THR A 93 20.88 -8.25 -13.45
C THR A 93 21.37 -6.83 -13.75
N VAL A 94 20.47 -5.89 -13.93
CA VAL A 94 20.75 -4.53 -14.39
C VAL A 94 20.96 -3.51 -13.27
N GLY A 95 20.71 -3.90 -12.02
CA GLY A 95 20.74 -2.99 -10.87
C GLY A 95 19.48 -2.14 -10.75
N GLY A 96 19.53 -1.12 -9.89
CA GLY A 96 18.38 -0.26 -9.62
C GLY A 96 17.40 -0.84 -8.61
N LYS A 97 16.32 -0.11 -8.35
CA LYS A 97 15.25 -0.51 -7.41
C LYS A 97 13.90 0.05 -7.81
N VAL A 98 12.89 -0.79 -7.76
CA VAL A 98 11.47 -0.40 -7.81
C VAL A 98 10.99 -0.05 -6.40
N SER A 99 10.40 1.13 -6.25
CA SER A 99 9.78 1.60 -5.00
C SER A 99 8.29 1.22 -4.96
N PHE A 100 7.67 1.32 -3.78
CA PHE A 100 6.21 1.23 -3.68
C PHE A 100 5.52 2.31 -4.51
N THR A 101 6.07 3.52 -4.52
CA THR A 101 5.49 4.65 -5.26
C THR A 101 5.49 4.41 -6.77
N HIS A 102 6.48 3.69 -7.32
CA HIS A 102 6.48 3.28 -8.75
C HIS A 102 5.28 2.37 -9.06
N LEU A 103 5.09 1.30 -8.29
CA LEU A 103 3.99 0.36 -8.48
C LEU A 103 2.61 1.01 -8.28
N ILE A 104 2.49 1.83 -7.24
CA ILE A 104 1.25 2.56 -6.94
C ILE A 104 0.94 3.58 -8.03
N GLY A 105 1.95 4.34 -8.46
CA GLY A 105 1.79 5.35 -9.52
C GLY A 105 1.35 4.71 -10.83
N TYR A 106 1.99 3.63 -11.23
CA TYR A 106 1.63 2.93 -12.45
C TYR A 106 0.24 2.26 -12.37
N ALA A 107 -0.12 1.68 -11.22
CA ALA A 107 -1.47 1.16 -11.00
C ALA A 107 -2.54 2.26 -11.09
N LEU A 108 -2.21 3.49 -10.64
CA LEU A 108 -3.10 4.65 -10.77
C LEU A 108 -3.22 5.09 -12.23
N VAL A 109 -2.11 5.14 -13.00
CA VAL A 109 -2.14 5.44 -14.44
C VAL A 109 -3.00 4.43 -15.18
N GLU A 110 -2.79 3.11 -14.98
CA GLU A 110 -3.63 2.08 -15.61
C GLU A 110 -5.11 2.20 -15.20
N ALA A 111 -5.40 2.53 -13.94
CA ALA A 111 -6.78 2.72 -13.49
C ALA A 111 -7.45 3.95 -14.13
N LEU A 112 -6.68 5.02 -14.39
CA LEU A 112 -7.16 6.20 -15.12
C LEU A 112 -7.38 5.92 -16.62
N CYS A 113 -6.56 5.06 -17.24
CA CYS A 113 -6.81 4.60 -18.61
C CYS A 113 -8.16 3.86 -18.74
N GLU A 114 -8.57 3.14 -17.70
CA GLU A 114 -9.89 2.48 -17.64
C GLU A 114 -11.03 3.46 -17.32
N MET A 115 -10.70 4.64 -16.79
CA MET A 115 -11.66 5.69 -16.41
C MET A 115 -11.26 7.06 -17.00
N PRO A 116 -11.23 7.22 -18.34
CA PRO A 116 -10.76 8.44 -18.99
C PRO A 116 -11.58 9.69 -18.59
N ASP A 117 -12.82 9.50 -18.17
CA ASP A 117 -13.68 10.59 -17.65
C ASP A 117 -13.15 11.22 -16.35
N LEU A 118 -12.12 10.65 -15.73
CA LEU A 118 -11.45 11.23 -14.58
C LEU A 118 -10.17 11.99 -14.94
N ASN A 119 -9.67 11.88 -16.17
CA ASN A 119 -8.56 12.65 -16.68
C ASN A 119 -9.04 14.01 -17.21
N VAL A 120 -9.54 14.84 -16.31
CA VAL A 120 -10.26 16.08 -16.62
C VAL A 120 -9.74 17.25 -15.77
N ARG A 121 -10.01 18.47 -16.25
CA ARG A 121 -9.86 19.68 -15.46
C ARG A 121 -11.04 20.62 -15.66
N TYR A 122 -11.31 21.40 -14.62
CA TYR A 122 -12.29 22.48 -14.67
C TYR A 122 -11.69 23.68 -15.40
N THR A 123 -12.46 24.26 -16.32
CA THR A 123 -12.10 25.47 -17.03
C THR A 123 -13.31 26.40 -17.21
N ILE A 124 -13.07 27.60 -17.75
CA ILE A 124 -14.12 28.53 -18.14
C ILE A 124 -13.95 28.83 -19.61
N GLU A 125 -14.95 28.48 -20.40
CA GLU A 125 -14.98 28.75 -21.85
C GLU A 125 -16.10 29.72 -22.20
N GLY A 126 -15.76 30.85 -22.81
CA GLY A 126 -16.73 31.90 -23.14
C GLY A 126 -17.50 32.45 -21.93
N GLY A 127 -16.86 32.48 -20.75
CA GLY A 127 -17.47 32.90 -19.48
C GLY A 127 -18.38 31.85 -18.82
N LYS A 128 -18.45 30.65 -19.34
CA LYS A 128 -19.27 29.55 -18.80
C LYS A 128 -18.37 28.44 -18.20
N PRO A 129 -18.83 27.80 -17.09
CA PRO A 129 -18.15 26.59 -16.57
C PRO A 129 -18.08 25.51 -17.61
N ALA A 130 -16.91 24.89 -17.76
CA ALA A 130 -16.67 23.80 -18.68
C ALA A 130 -15.76 22.72 -18.05
N VAL A 131 -15.87 21.51 -18.58
CA VAL A 131 -14.96 20.38 -18.29
C VAL A 131 -14.10 20.16 -19.53
N GLU A 132 -12.79 20.13 -19.34
CA GLU A 132 -11.86 19.77 -20.39
C GLU A 132 -11.37 18.34 -20.15
N HIS A 133 -11.62 17.46 -21.12
CA HIS A 133 -11.08 16.10 -21.14
C HIS A 133 -9.69 16.13 -21.76
N LEU A 134 -8.71 15.59 -21.04
CA LEU A 134 -7.31 15.60 -21.47
C LEU A 134 -7.00 14.32 -22.23
N ALA A 135 -6.30 14.44 -23.37
CA ALA A 135 -5.97 13.30 -24.23
C ALA A 135 -4.99 12.34 -23.57
N HIS A 136 -4.03 12.87 -22.81
CA HIS A 136 -3.00 12.10 -22.14
C HIS A 136 -2.95 12.42 -20.65
N ILE A 137 -2.38 11.51 -19.85
CA ILE A 137 -2.24 11.66 -18.41
C ILE A 137 -0.91 12.36 -18.10
N GLY A 138 -0.99 13.59 -17.62
CA GLY A 138 0.13 14.27 -16.98
C GLY A 138 0.22 13.86 -15.50
N PHE A 139 1.18 12.98 -15.17
CA PHE A 139 1.30 12.40 -13.84
C PHE A 139 2.25 13.20 -12.95
N GLY A 140 1.72 14.01 -12.06
CA GLY A 140 2.47 14.81 -11.09
C GLY A 140 3.02 13.98 -9.93
N LEU A 141 4.28 14.20 -9.59
CA LEU A 141 4.97 13.52 -8.49
C LEU A 141 5.30 14.51 -7.38
N ALA A 142 4.70 14.37 -6.21
CA ALA A 142 5.08 15.16 -5.05
C ALA A 142 6.39 14.63 -4.45
N ILE A 143 7.49 15.36 -4.69
CA ILE A 143 8.84 15.00 -4.23
C ILE A 143 9.27 16.01 -3.16
N ASP A 144 9.58 15.51 -1.96
CA ASP A 144 10.23 16.31 -0.92
C ASP A 144 11.74 16.32 -1.13
N VAL A 145 12.29 17.51 -1.23
CA VAL A 145 13.72 17.72 -1.44
C VAL A 145 14.28 18.56 -0.30
N ALA A 146 15.24 18.00 0.44
CA ALA A 146 16.00 18.75 1.43
C ALA A 146 17.17 19.49 0.76
N ASP A 147 17.39 20.75 1.14
CA ASP A 147 18.58 21.51 0.76
C ASP A 147 19.79 21.15 1.66
N ALA A 148 20.95 21.74 1.36
CA ALA A 148 22.18 21.51 2.13
C ALA A 148 22.09 21.98 3.59
N GLN A 149 21.13 22.84 3.91
CA GLN A 149 20.84 23.37 5.24
C GLN A 149 19.78 22.56 5.98
N GLY A 150 19.22 21.50 5.34
CA GLY A 150 18.16 20.67 5.90
C GLY A 150 16.77 21.25 5.77
N ASN A 151 16.57 22.36 5.04
CA ASN A 151 15.23 22.87 4.76
C ASN A 151 14.57 22.02 3.70
N HIS A 152 13.32 21.65 3.94
CA HIS A 152 12.50 20.84 3.04
C HIS A 152 11.71 21.73 2.07
N SER A 153 11.68 21.32 0.80
CA SER A 153 10.84 21.95 -0.23
C SER A 153 10.12 20.89 -1.05
N LEU A 154 8.82 21.07 -1.20
CA LEU A 154 7.99 20.21 -2.05
C LEU A 154 8.09 20.67 -3.50
N LYS A 155 8.43 19.75 -4.39
CA LYS A 155 8.39 19.93 -5.84
C LYS A 155 7.42 18.92 -6.43
N VAL A 156 6.68 19.33 -7.48
CA VAL A 156 5.71 18.46 -8.14
C VAL A 156 5.97 18.44 -9.64
N PRO A 157 7.07 17.83 -10.09
CA PRO A 157 7.31 17.62 -11.51
C PRO A 157 6.33 16.59 -12.09
N VAL A 158 6.23 16.56 -13.43
CA VAL A 158 5.21 15.81 -14.18
C VAL A 158 5.87 14.82 -15.13
N ILE A 159 5.45 13.56 -15.08
CA ILE A 159 5.66 12.59 -16.15
C ILE A 159 4.58 12.88 -17.21
N HIS A 160 4.99 13.34 -18.38
CA HIS A 160 4.08 13.59 -19.49
C HIS A 160 3.67 12.29 -20.15
N ASP A 161 2.45 12.26 -20.67
CA ASP A 161 1.89 11.13 -21.46
C ASP A 161 2.10 9.77 -20.77
N ALA A 162 1.90 9.74 -19.43
CA ALA A 162 2.19 8.58 -18.60
C ALA A 162 1.39 7.32 -19.01
N ASP A 163 0.24 7.52 -19.66
CA ASP A 163 -0.63 6.48 -20.23
C ASP A 163 -0.02 5.74 -21.43
N THR A 164 1.01 6.31 -22.06
CA THR A 164 1.71 5.69 -23.20
C THR A 164 2.92 4.85 -22.79
N LEU A 165 3.35 4.94 -21.54
CA LEU A 165 4.57 4.32 -21.06
C LEU A 165 4.31 2.89 -20.58
N THR A 166 5.25 1.99 -20.87
CA THR A 166 5.37 0.72 -20.15
C THR A 166 5.81 0.96 -18.71
N PHE A 167 5.68 -0.06 -17.85
CA PHE A 167 6.12 0.09 -16.45
C PHE A 167 7.62 0.41 -16.32
N ALA A 168 8.47 -0.19 -17.17
CA ALA A 168 9.91 0.09 -17.16
C ALA A 168 10.19 1.55 -17.53
N GLU A 169 9.60 2.05 -18.61
CA GLU A 169 9.74 3.45 -19.06
C GLU A 169 9.18 4.44 -18.01
N PHE A 170 8.06 4.09 -17.35
CA PHE A 170 7.52 4.89 -16.24
C PHE A 170 8.50 4.97 -15.08
N VAL A 171 9.16 3.85 -14.72
CA VAL A 171 10.19 3.83 -13.65
C VAL A 171 11.37 4.70 -14.03
N ASP A 172 11.84 4.64 -15.27
CA ASP A 172 12.97 5.43 -15.76
C ASP A 172 12.64 6.93 -15.75
N ALA A 173 11.47 7.32 -16.28
CA ALA A 173 10.99 8.70 -16.23
C ALA A 173 10.84 9.23 -14.80
N TYR A 174 10.31 8.40 -13.90
CA TYR A 174 10.20 8.72 -12.48
C TYR A 174 11.58 8.97 -11.85
N GLN A 175 12.54 8.07 -12.09
CA GLN A 175 13.89 8.17 -11.51
C GLN A 175 14.65 9.38 -12.06
N ASP A 176 14.51 9.69 -13.36
CA ASP A 176 15.07 10.91 -13.96
C ASP A 176 14.56 12.17 -13.25
N LEU A 177 13.23 12.30 -13.10
CA LEU A 177 12.64 13.45 -12.42
C LEU A 177 13.10 13.57 -10.96
N VAL A 178 13.22 12.45 -10.23
CA VAL A 178 13.74 12.46 -8.85
C VAL A 178 15.22 12.89 -8.81
N ALA A 179 16.04 12.41 -9.73
CA ALA A 179 17.45 12.78 -9.82
C ALA A 179 17.59 14.29 -10.13
N ARG A 180 16.85 14.78 -11.12
CA ARG A 180 16.82 16.20 -11.51
C ARG A 180 16.24 17.11 -10.42
N ALA A 181 15.27 16.63 -9.66
CA ALA A 181 14.74 17.36 -8.51
C ALA A 181 15.80 17.57 -7.43
N ARG A 182 16.61 16.53 -7.16
CA ARG A 182 17.69 16.57 -6.16
C ARG A 182 18.88 17.41 -6.60
N THR A 183 19.21 17.42 -7.90
CA THR A 183 20.31 18.22 -8.46
C THR A 183 19.87 19.64 -8.84
N ALA A 184 18.61 20.02 -8.56
CA ALA A 184 18.01 21.31 -8.91
C ALA A 184 18.10 21.67 -10.40
N THR A 185 18.03 20.66 -11.28
CA THR A 185 18.06 20.82 -12.75
C THR A 185 16.70 20.75 -13.42
N LEU A 186 15.59 20.70 -12.62
CA LEU A 186 14.24 20.80 -13.15
C LEU A 186 13.99 22.16 -13.79
N THR A 187 13.33 22.16 -14.95
CA THR A 187 12.93 23.35 -15.70
C THR A 187 11.47 23.70 -15.47
N THR A 188 11.02 24.87 -15.92
CA THR A 188 9.61 25.27 -15.82
C THR A 188 8.67 24.31 -16.55
N ALA A 189 9.11 23.70 -17.65
CA ALA A 189 8.33 22.75 -18.41
C ALA A 189 8.00 21.48 -17.60
N ASP A 190 8.94 21.04 -16.74
CA ASP A 190 8.74 19.86 -15.91
C ASP A 190 7.60 20.00 -14.89
N PHE A 191 7.11 21.19 -14.62
CA PHE A 191 6.03 21.45 -13.66
C PHE A 191 4.66 21.72 -14.33
N GLN A 192 4.58 21.63 -15.65
CA GLN A 192 3.35 21.93 -16.40
C GLN A 192 2.62 20.67 -16.80
N GLY A 193 1.31 20.77 -17.05
CA GLY A 193 0.52 19.70 -17.65
C GLY A 193 0.08 18.59 -16.71
N ALA A 194 0.24 18.71 -15.39
CA ALA A 194 -0.28 17.72 -14.46
C ALA A 194 -1.82 17.67 -14.50
N SER A 195 -2.37 16.48 -14.75
CA SER A 195 -3.82 16.21 -14.65
C SER A 195 -4.16 15.50 -13.34
N VAL A 196 -3.27 14.66 -12.86
CA VAL A 196 -3.35 13.95 -11.58
C VAL A 196 -2.03 14.06 -10.84
N THR A 197 -2.05 14.15 -9.53
CA THR A 197 -0.83 14.15 -8.70
C THR A 197 -0.86 13.01 -7.70
N LEU A 198 0.27 12.36 -7.50
CA LEU A 198 0.51 11.39 -6.42
C LEU A 198 1.39 12.01 -5.35
N THR A 199 0.94 11.96 -4.10
CA THR A 199 1.73 12.33 -2.91
C THR A 199 1.80 11.15 -1.94
N ASN A 200 2.99 10.88 -1.40
CA ASN A 200 3.21 9.75 -0.51
C ASN A 200 3.81 10.19 0.83
N PRO A 201 3.03 10.82 1.72
CA PRO A 201 3.48 11.16 3.07
C PRO A 201 3.67 9.94 3.97
N GLY A 202 3.22 8.77 3.54
CA GLY A 202 3.39 7.50 4.25
C GLY A 202 4.85 7.09 4.46
N THR A 203 5.77 7.58 3.65
CA THR A 203 7.21 7.38 3.85
C THR A 203 7.73 7.99 5.16
N LEU A 204 7.03 9.00 5.69
CA LEU A 204 7.31 9.66 6.96
C LEU A 204 6.45 9.13 8.12
N GLY A 205 5.67 8.06 7.88
CA GLY A 205 4.81 7.44 8.89
C GLY A 205 3.40 8.03 8.98
N THR A 206 3.02 8.98 8.13
CA THR A 206 1.66 9.53 8.09
C THR A 206 0.68 8.45 7.64
N THR A 207 -0.28 8.09 8.48
CA THR A 207 -1.24 7.02 8.18
C THR A 207 -2.23 7.43 7.10
N THR A 208 -2.77 8.64 7.18
CA THR A 208 -3.69 9.21 6.18
C THR A 208 -3.46 10.70 6.04
N SER A 209 -3.74 11.25 4.87
CA SER A 209 -3.71 12.68 4.61
C SER A 209 -4.82 13.08 3.64
N VAL A 210 -5.25 14.33 3.71
CA VAL A 210 -6.16 14.95 2.75
C VAL A 210 -5.37 16.03 2.01
N PRO A 211 -4.74 15.69 0.89
CA PRO A 211 -3.88 16.63 0.17
C PRO A 211 -4.72 17.74 -0.47
N ARG A 212 -4.12 18.92 -0.61
CA ARG A 212 -4.74 20.04 -1.33
C ARG A 212 -4.62 19.83 -2.82
N LEU A 213 -5.75 20.00 -3.52
CA LEU A 213 -5.78 19.93 -4.98
C LEU A 213 -5.23 21.23 -5.57
N MET A 214 -4.31 21.08 -6.52
CA MET A 214 -3.75 22.22 -7.25
C MET A 214 -4.72 22.71 -8.33
N VAL A 215 -4.73 24.01 -8.57
CA VAL A 215 -5.52 24.63 -9.65
C VAL A 215 -5.09 24.02 -10.99
N GLY A 216 -6.05 23.63 -11.82
CA GLY A 216 -5.82 23.02 -13.13
C GLY A 216 -5.67 21.51 -13.11
N GLN A 217 -5.84 20.85 -11.96
CA GLN A 217 -5.88 19.38 -11.83
C GLN A 217 -7.28 18.91 -11.44
N GLY A 218 -7.66 17.71 -11.92
CA GLY A 218 -8.93 17.07 -11.56
C GLY A 218 -8.88 16.38 -10.21
N LEU A 219 -7.75 15.72 -9.91
CA LEU A 219 -7.60 14.92 -8.67
C LEU A 219 -6.15 14.82 -8.18
N ILE A 220 -6.01 14.55 -6.89
CA ILE A 220 -4.74 14.24 -6.23
C ILE A 220 -4.93 13.03 -5.32
N ILE A 221 -4.00 12.08 -5.41
CA ILE A 221 -4.00 10.86 -4.60
C ILE A 221 -2.95 10.96 -3.50
N GLY A 222 -3.38 10.76 -2.27
CA GLY A 222 -2.49 10.62 -1.11
C GLY A 222 -2.34 9.16 -0.71
N VAL A 223 -1.10 8.74 -0.40
CA VAL A 223 -0.79 7.39 0.05
C VAL A 223 -0.25 7.44 1.47
N GLY A 224 -0.89 6.71 2.37
CA GLY A 224 -0.48 6.58 3.76
C GLY A 224 0.61 5.53 4.00
N ALA A 225 1.09 5.49 5.22
CA ALA A 225 2.10 4.53 5.66
C ALA A 225 1.60 3.07 5.50
N THR A 226 2.53 2.21 5.13
CA THR A 226 2.30 0.76 5.07
C THR A 226 2.61 0.15 6.42
N ASP A 227 1.58 -0.18 7.19
CA ASP A 227 1.72 -0.73 8.54
C ASP A 227 0.59 -1.71 8.87
N TYR A 228 0.75 -2.46 9.95
CA TYR A 228 -0.35 -3.23 10.52
C TYR A 228 -1.44 -2.31 11.08
N PRO A 229 -2.72 -2.74 11.08
CA PRO A 229 -3.78 -1.99 11.73
C PRO A 229 -3.41 -1.67 13.19
N ALA A 230 -3.80 -0.49 13.66
CA ALA A 230 -3.32 0.07 14.93
C ALA A 230 -3.62 -0.83 16.16
N GLU A 231 -4.72 -1.55 16.11
CA GLU A 231 -5.17 -2.50 17.14
C GLU A 231 -4.25 -3.71 17.30
N PHE A 232 -3.40 -3.99 16.32
CA PHE A 232 -2.43 -5.08 16.35
C PHE A 232 -1.00 -4.62 16.66
N ARG A 233 -0.80 -3.37 17.03
CA ARG A 233 0.51 -2.87 17.47
C ARG A 233 0.99 -3.63 18.69
N GLY A 234 2.26 -4.04 18.67
CA GLY A 234 2.84 -4.83 19.77
C GLY A 234 2.64 -6.34 19.65
N VAL A 235 1.82 -6.83 18.72
CA VAL A 235 1.73 -8.26 18.45
C VAL A 235 2.95 -8.72 17.65
N SER A 236 3.54 -9.87 18.01
CA SER A 236 4.71 -10.37 17.30
C SER A 236 4.39 -10.71 15.84
N PRO A 237 5.34 -10.49 14.89
CA PRO A 237 5.13 -10.79 13.47
C PRO A 237 4.72 -12.25 13.22
N LYS A 238 5.27 -13.20 13.99
CA LYS A 238 4.92 -14.61 13.91
C LYS A 238 3.45 -14.87 14.23
N ARG A 239 2.92 -14.18 15.24
CA ARG A 239 1.50 -14.32 15.64
C ARG A 239 0.57 -13.65 14.64
N LEU A 240 0.96 -12.49 14.11
CA LEU A 240 0.21 -11.81 13.04
C LEU A 240 0.10 -12.69 11.79
N ALA A 241 1.22 -13.31 11.38
CA ALA A 241 1.23 -14.23 10.25
C ALA A 241 0.33 -15.46 10.50
N ALA A 242 0.36 -16.03 11.71
CA ALA A 242 -0.49 -17.16 12.08
C ALA A 242 -1.99 -16.80 12.09
N LEU A 243 -2.33 -15.53 12.32
CA LEU A 243 -3.70 -15.01 12.27
C LEU A 243 -4.11 -14.50 10.87
N GLY A 244 -3.22 -14.58 9.88
CA GLY A 244 -3.47 -14.05 8.54
C GLY A 244 -3.54 -12.52 8.47
N ILE A 245 -3.06 -11.80 9.49
CA ILE A 245 -3.12 -10.33 9.55
C ILE A 245 -1.96 -9.76 8.74
N GLY A 246 -2.27 -9.07 7.65
CA GLY A 246 -1.34 -8.39 6.77
C GLY A 246 -1.24 -6.89 7.05
N LYS A 247 -0.20 -6.27 6.48
CA LYS A 247 -0.09 -4.81 6.43
C LYS A 247 -1.08 -4.22 5.45
N THR A 248 -1.53 -3.01 5.76
CA THR A 248 -2.44 -2.23 4.93
C THR A 248 -1.90 -0.82 4.72
N MET A 249 -2.45 -0.11 3.76
CA MET A 249 -2.19 1.31 3.53
C MET A 249 -3.49 2.03 3.19
N PHE A 250 -3.59 3.31 3.55
CA PHE A 250 -4.72 4.15 3.18
C PHE A 250 -4.41 4.95 1.93
N PHE A 251 -5.38 4.97 1.03
CA PHE A 251 -5.41 5.85 -0.13
C PHE A 251 -6.50 6.91 0.08
N SER A 252 -6.16 8.15 -0.18
CA SER A 252 -7.11 9.25 -0.25
C SER A 252 -7.13 9.82 -1.67
N SER A 253 -8.31 10.02 -2.23
CA SER A 253 -8.52 10.69 -3.51
C SER A 253 -9.26 12.00 -3.24
N THR A 254 -8.57 13.11 -3.35
CA THR A 254 -9.15 14.46 -3.28
C THR A 254 -9.34 14.99 -4.69
N TYR A 255 -10.52 15.47 -5.01
CA TYR A 255 -10.91 15.83 -6.37
C TYR A 255 -11.73 17.11 -6.41
N ASP A 256 -11.76 17.74 -7.59
CA ASP A 256 -12.61 18.89 -7.86
C ASP A 256 -14.08 18.45 -7.99
N HIS A 257 -14.88 18.74 -6.96
CA HIS A 257 -16.26 18.26 -6.88
C HIS A 257 -17.22 18.99 -7.81
N ARG A 258 -16.74 19.98 -8.56
CA ARG A 258 -17.50 20.59 -9.65
C ARG A 258 -17.63 19.66 -10.86
N ILE A 259 -16.63 18.80 -11.07
CA ILE A 259 -16.48 17.97 -12.29
C ILE A 259 -16.35 16.48 -12.01
N ILE A 260 -15.94 16.07 -10.81
CA ILE A 260 -15.80 14.66 -10.41
C ILE A 260 -16.75 14.37 -9.26
N GLN A 261 -17.50 13.27 -9.37
CA GLN A 261 -18.45 12.83 -8.36
C GLN A 261 -17.83 11.76 -7.44
N GLY A 262 -18.31 11.68 -6.19
CA GLY A 262 -17.82 10.73 -5.19
C GLY A 262 -17.84 9.27 -5.64
N ALA A 263 -18.90 8.87 -6.37
CA ALA A 263 -18.99 7.51 -6.91
C ALA A 263 -17.87 7.18 -7.92
N ALA A 264 -17.47 8.14 -8.74
CA ALA A 264 -16.37 7.96 -9.70
C ALA A 264 -15.01 7.86 -8.96
N SER A 265 -14.76 8.74 -7.99
CA SER A 265 -13.57 8.66 -7.13
C SER A 265 -13.50 7.33 -6.35
N GLY A 266 -14.63 6.85 -5.82
CA GLY A 266 -14.70 5.55 -5.14
C GLY A 266 -14.39 4.36 -6.07
N ARG A 267 -14.88 4.40 -7.33
CA ARG A 267 -14.55 3.38 -8.35
C ARG A 267 -13.07 3.41 -8.74
N LEU A 268 -12.48 4.59 -8.89
CA LEU A 268 -11.04 4.71 -9.17
C LEU A 268 -10.21 4.02 -8.08
N LEU A 269 -10.50 4.30 -6.81
CA LEU A 269 -9.81 3.66 -5.70
C LEU A 269 -10.05 2.14 -5.66
N ALA A 270 -11.23 1.67 -6.10
CA ALA A 270 -11.51 0.23 -6.22
C ALA A 270 -10.70 -0.43 -7.34
N LEU A 271 -10.49 0.24 -8.48
CA LEU A 271 -9.62 -0.24 -9.55
C LEU A 271 -8.15 -0.29 -9.10
N VAL A 272 -7.66 0.75 -8.42
CA VAL A 272 -6.31 0.75 -7.86
C VAL A 272 -6.12 -0.40 -6.87
N ASP A 273 -7.11 -0.66 -6.00
CA ASP A 273 -7.10 -1.82 -5.09
C ASP A 273 -7.07 -3.15 -5.87
N ALA A 274 -7.89 -3.30 -6.92
CA ALA A 274 -7.91 -4.51 -7.75
C ALA A 274 -6.53 -4.77 -8.39
N LYS A 275 -5.88 -3.73 -8.93
CA LYS A 275 -4.54 -3.82 -9.51
C LYS A 275 -3.49 -4.21 -8.47
N LEU A 276 -3.41 -3.49 -7.37
CA LEU A 276 -2.44 -3.75 -6.29
C LEU A 276 -2.70 -5.08 -5.57
N SER A 277 -3.93 -5.59 -5.63
CA SER A 277 -4.32 -6.93 -5.18
C SER A 277 -4.17 -8.02 -6.26
N GLY A 278 -3.60 -7.70 -7.42
CA GLY A 278 -3.28 -8.66 -8.49
C GLY A 278 -4.48 -9.33 -9.15
N ARG A 279 -5.67 -8.70 -9.11
CA ARG A 279 -6.91 -9.33 -9.60
C ARG A 279 -7.09 -9.26 -11.12
N ASP A 280 -6.33 -8.40 -11.79
CA ASP A 280 -6.48 -8.09 -13.23
C ASP A 280 -5.21 -8.38 -14.06
N GLY A 281 -4.26 -9.15 -13.52
CA GLY A 281 -2.99 -9.42 -14.18
C GLY A 281 -2.00 -8.25 -14.15
N PHE A 282 -2.16 -7.29 -13.24
CA PHE A 282 -1.28 -6.12 -13.10
C PHE A 282 0.19 -6.53 -12.90
N TYR A 283 0.46 -7.46 -11.98
CA TYR A 283 1.83 -7.87 -11.71
C TYR A 283 2.44 -8.68 -12.86
N GLU A 284 1.66 -9.43 -13.62
CA GLU A 284 2.12 -10.13 -14.83
C GLU A 284 2.62 -9.12 -15.88
N ARG A 285 1.89 -8.01 -16.09
CA ARG A 285 2.31 -6.93 -17.00
C ARG A 285 3.58 -6.24 -16.49
N VAL A 286 3.64 -5.93 -15.19
CA VAL A 286 4.82 -5.33 -14.55
C VAL A 286 6.04 -6.25 -14.68
N PHE A 287 5.91 -7.56 -14.40
CA PHE A 287 6.99 -8.52 -14.51
C PHE A 287 7.48 -8.69 -15.95
N THR A 288 6.56 -8.72 -16.90
CA THR A 288 6.89 -8.77 -18.34
C THR A 288 7.68 -7.53 -18.75
N SER A 289 7.22 -6.33 -18.38
CA SER A 289 7.90 -5.07 -18.67
C SER A 289 9.31 -4.98 -18.06
N MET A 290 9.51 -5.55 -16.87
CA MET A 290 10.80 -5.56 -16.16
C MET A 290 11.65 -6.81 -16.50
N HIS A 291 11.23 -7.66 -17.43
CA HIS A 291 11.88 -8.93 -17.79
C HIS A 291 12.15 -9.86 -16.59
N VAL A 292 11.26 -9.86 -15.60
CA VAL A 292 11.37 -10.74 -14.43
C VAL A 292 10.91 -12.14 -14.80
N PRO A 293 11.77 -13.17 -14.77
CA PRO A 293 11.42 -14.52 -15.25
C PRO A 293 10.59 -15.33 -14.24
N ALA A 294 10.27 -14.78 -13.07
CA ALA A 294 9.47 -15.41 -12.04
C ALA A 294 7.97 -15.18 -12.28
N ARG A 295 7.14 -16.09 -11.79
CA ARG A 295 5.70 -15.84 -11.68
C ARG A 295 5.43 -14.89 -10.50
N PRO A 296 4.61 -13.84 -10.65
CA PRO A 296 4.25 -12.99 -9.52
C PRO A 296 3.43 -13.74 -8.47
N TYR A 297 3.52 -13.31 -7.23
CA TYR A 297 2.59 -13.74 -6.18
C TYR A 297 1.19 -13.24 -6.51
N ALA A 298 0.22 -14.11 -6.31
CA ALA A 298 -1.20 -13.83 -6.46
C ALA A 298 -1.95 -14.27 -5.19
N TRP A 299 -3.17 -13.76 -5.00
CA TRP A 299 -4.07 -14.31 -4.00
C TRP A 299 -4.55 -15.68 -4.47
N GLU A 300 -4.37 -16.67 -3.62
CA GLU A 300 -5.08 -17.94 -3.74
C GLU A 300 -6.35 -17.83 -2.93
N ALA A 301 -7.46 -18.35 -3.46
CA ALA A 301 -8.70 -18.41 -2.71
C ALA A 301 -8.45 -19.26 -1.45
N ASP A 302 -8.80 -18.71 -0.30
CA ASP A 302 -8.82 -19.50 0.92
C ASP A 302 -9.92 -20.55 0.73
N TYR A 303 -9.57 -21.81 0.88
CA TYR A 303 -10.59 -22.85 0.88
C TYR A 303 -11.41 -22.65 2.15
N ASP A 304 -12.74 -22.65 2.02
CA ASP A 304 -13.61 -22.72 3.17
C ASP A 304 -13.13 -23.88 4.05
N TYR A 305 -12.59 -23.54 5.22
CA TYR A 305 -12.14 -24.54 6.18
C TYR A 305 -13.37 -25.29 6.69
N ASP A 306 -13.69 -26.41 6.04
CA ASP A 306 -14.60 -27.39 6.63
C ASP A 306 -13.79 -28.26 7.63
N PRO A 307 -13.94 -28.02 8.95
CA PRO A 307 -13.22 -28.79 9.95
C PRO A 307 -13.55 -30.28 9.91
N ASN A 308 -14.64 -30.68 9.27
CA ASN A 308 -15.03 -32.07 9.06
C ASN A 308 -14.34 -32.66 7.82
N HIS A 309 -14.03 -31.83 6.82
CA HIS A 309 -13.34 -32.26 5.61
C HIS A 309 -11.82 -32.40 5.83
N GLU A 310 -11.18 -31.53 6.61
CA GLU A 310 -9.74 -31.63 6.90
C GLU A 310 -9.38 -32.67 7.97
N LYS A 311 -10.25 -32.85 8.97
CA LYS A 311 -10.04 -33.94 9.94
C LYS A 311 -10.12 -35.33 9.30
N GLY A 312 -10.82 -35.44 8.19
CA GLY A 312 -10.98 -36.68 7.45
C GLY A 312 -9.77 -37.06 6.57
N LYS A 313 -9.03 -36.11 5.99
CA LYS A 313 -7.95 -36.42 5.02
C LYS A 313 -6.81 -37.25 5.59
N PRO A 314 -6.13 -36.85 6.68
CA PRO A 314 -5.07 -37.67 7.28
C PRO A 314 -5.60 -38.99 7.84
N ALA A 315 -6.80 -38.97 8.44
CA ALA A 315 -7.46 -40.17 8.94
C ALA A 315 -7.81 -41.12 7.80
N ARG A 316 -8.41 -40.64 6.72
CA ARG A 316 -8.74 -41.43 5.51
C ARG A 316 -7.50 -42.01 4.82
N ILE A 317 -6.40 -41.21 4.71
CA ILE A 317 -5.12 -41.72 4.19
C ILE A 317 -4.60 -42.84 5.08
N THR A 318 -4.64 -42.69 6.39
CA THR A 318 -4.21 -43.71 7.35
C THR A 318 -5.09 -44.97 7.28
N GLU A 319 -6.42 -44.78 7.18
CA GLU A 319 -7.39 -45.84 6.96
C GLU A 319 -7.15 -46.59 5.65
N LEU A 320 -6.93 -45.86 4.55
CA LEU A 320 -6.62 -46.44 3.25
C LEU A 320 -5.32 -47.25 3.29
N ILE A 321 -4.26 -46.69 3.90
CA ILE A 321 -2.99 -47.44 4.08
C ILE A 321 -3.22 -48.70 4.91
N HIS A 322 -4.01 -48.59 5.97
CA HIS A 322 -4.33 -49.75 6.82
C HIS A 322 -5.16 -50.79 6.08
N ALA A 323 -6.15 -50.37 5.31
CA ALA A 323 -6.98 -51.20 4.47
C ALA A 323 -6.13 -51.94 3.42
N TYR A 324 -5.21 -51.25 2.73
CA TYR A 324 -4.31 -51.89 1.78
C TYR A 324 -3.31 -52.88 2.46
N ARG A 325 -2.82 -52.57 3.64
CA ARG A 325 -1.93 -53.50 4.41
C ARG A 325 -2.63 -54.73 4.88
N SER A 326 -3.90 -54.63 5.30
CA SER A 326 -4.66 -55.74 5.88
C SER A 326 -5.45 -56.52 4.84
N ARG A 327 -5.98 -55.87 3.80
CA ARG A 327 -6.92 -56.44 2.83
C ARG A 327 -6.48 -56.35 1.38
N GLY A 328 -5.34 -55.74 1.07
CA GLY A 328 -4.84 -55.59 -0.31
C GLY A 328 -4.73 -56.92 -1.06
N HIS A 329 -4.47 -58.00 -0.36
CA HIS A 329 -4.45 -59.38 -0.95
C HIS A 329 -5.81 -59.79 -1.50
N LEU A 330 -6.93 -59.20 -1.04
CA LEU A 330 -8.29 -59.49 -1.54
C LEU A 330 -8.55 -58.85 -2.91
N ALA A 331 -7.82 -57.79 -3.24
CA ALA A 331 -7.86 -57.13 -4.55
C ALA A 331 -6.71 -57.59 -5.49
N ALA A 332 -5.76 -58.38 -4.99
CA ALA A 332 -4.69 -58.90 -5.81
C ALA A 332 -5.23 -59.84 -6.88
N ASP A 333 -4.78 -59.67 -8.11
CA ASP A 333 -5.09 -60.59 -9.22
C ASP A 333 -4.27 -61.89 -9.06
N THR A 334 -4.90 -62.82 -8.38
CA THR A 334 -4.32 -64.17 -8.14
C THR A 334 -5.03 -65.23 -8.99
N ASP A 335 -5.90 -64.83 -9.93
CA ASP A 335 -6.66 -65.72 -10.83
C ASP A 335 -6.01 -65.73 -12.22
N PRO A 336 -5.17 -66.76 -12.54
CA PRO A 336 -4.51 -66.80 -13.83
C PRO A 336 -5.46 -67.00 -15.01
N LEU A 337 -6.74 -67.26 -14.75
CA LEU A 337 -7.77 -67.42 -15.78
C LEU A 337 -8.65 -66.19 -15.93
N ALA A 338 -8.43 -65.15 -15.13
CA ALA A 338 -9.15 -63.87 -15.16
C ALA A 338 -10.68 -63.98 -15.13
N TYR A 339 -11.25 -65.00 -14.46
CA TYR A 339 -12.70 -65.21 -14.38
C TYR A 339 -13.44 -64.20 -13.49
N ARG A 340 -12.73 -63.50 -12.58
CA ARG A 340 -13.35 -62.53 -11.65
C ARG A 340 -12.49 -61.28 -11.51
N VAL A 341 -13.10 -60.13 -11.77
CA VAL A 341 -12.54 -58.81 -11.35
C VAL A 341 -12.79 -58.65 -9.84
N ARG A 342 -11.74 -58.73 -9.04
CA ARG A 342 -11.83 -58.57 -7.59
C ARG A 342 -11.76 -57.09 -7.24
N ARG A 343 -12.85 -56.54 -6.68
CA ARG A 343 -12.93 -55.20 -6.13
C ARG A 343 -13.34 -55.26 -4.66
N HIS A 344 -12.71 -54.47 -3.83
CA HIS A 344 -13.06 -54.34 -2.42
C HIS A 344 -13.38 -52.87 -2.11
N PRO A 345 -14.55 -52.58 -1.49
CA PRO A 345 -15.00 -51.19 -1.26
C PRO A 345 -13.97 -50.36 -0.47
N ASP A 346 -13.32 -50.92 0.55
CA ASP A 346 -12.35 -50.23 1.40
C ASP A 346 -11.01 -49.94 0.69
N LEU A 347 -10.81 -50.43 -0.54
CA LEU A 347 -9.60 -50.22 -1.35
C LEU A 347 -9.89 -49.31 -2.56
N ASP A 348 -11.07 -48.76 -2.65
CA ASP A 348 -11.48 -47.83 -3.71
C ASP A 348 -10.98 -46.40 -3.36
N LEU A 349 -10.26 -45.78 -4.28
CA LEU A 349 -9.72 -44.41 -4.11
C LEU A 349 -10.77 -43.34 -4.28
N SER A 350 -11.97 -43.72 -4.71
CA SER A 350 -13.10 -42.79 -4.91
C SER A 350 -14.05 -42.71 -3.71
N SER A 351 -13.81 -43.47 -2.64
CA SER A 351 -14.65 -43.49 -1.43
C SER A 351 -14.22 -42.49 -0.37
#